data_971363dbba3b46eebba09ad1d3614fc8
#
_entry.id   971363dbba3b46eebba09ad1d3614fc8
#
_cell.length_a   1.000
_cell.length_b   1.000
_cell.length_c   1.000
_cell.angle_alpha   90.00
_cell.angle_beta   90.00
_cell.angle_gamma   90.00
#
_symmetry.space_group_name_H-M   'P 1'
#
loop_
_entity.id
_entity.type
_entity.pdbx_description
1 polymer ?
#
loop_
_entity_poly.entity_id
_entity_poly.type
_entity_poly.pdbx_seq_one_letter_code
_entity_poly.pdbx_strand_id
1 'polypeptide(L)'
;MGDTKIAKDGITYIAHRGNTEGPSEMENHPDHIAKALDQGYDVEVDVRIIDGEMFLGHDKPQYEVSQKILMSSHIWFHCKNIEALQYMTDNFGSNRLNYFWHDTDDYTLTNKEFIWTAPGFELTERSIMVMPELAYEDWLPYTVKAKCFGICSDYVKYIREEKTK
;
A
#
# COMPACT_ATOMS: atom_id res chain seq x y z
N MET A 1 19.37 -0.64 6.28
CA MET A 1 18.25 -1.56 5.98
C MET A 1 17.04 -1.08 6.78
N GLY A 2 16.05 -0.56 6.12
CA GLY A 2 14.78 -0.25 6.78
C GLY A 2 14.03 -1.58 6.98
N ASP A 3 13.97 -2.06 8.20
CA ASP A 3 13.18 -3.23 8.53
C ASP A 3 11.72 -2.88 8.32
N THR A 4 11.06 -3.55 7.38
CA THR A 4 9.60 -3.59 7.32
C THR A 4 9.15 -3.96 8.73
N LYS A 5 8.32 -3.14 9.38
CA LYS A 5 7.79 -3.45 10.70
C LYS A 5 6.80 -4.62 10.55
N ILE A 6 7.34 -5.83 10.43
CA ILE A 6 6.54 -7.04 10.46
C ILE A 6 5.91 -7.12 11.86
N ALA A 7 4.60 -7.14 11.92
CA ALA A 7 3.88 -7.33 13.17
C ALA A 7 4.27 -8.69 13.80
N LYS A 8 4.01 -8.86 15.10
CA LYS A 8 4.33 -10.11 15.84
C LYS A 8 3.71 -11.36 15.22
N ASP A 9 2.65 -11.21 14.44
CA ASP A 9 1.96 -12.28 13.70
C ASP A 9 2.56 -12.55 12.30
N GLY A 10 3.63 -11.85 11.93
CA GLY A 10 4.30 -12.01 10.63
C GLY A 10 3.61 -11.32 9.45
N ILE A 11 2.54 -10.54 9.67
CA ILE A 11 1.79 -9.85 8.63
C ILE A 11 2.27 -8.39 8.47
N THR A 12 2.41 -7.93 7.24
CA THR A 12 2.60 -6.52 6.93
C THR A 12 1.24 -5.84 6.74
N TYR A 13 0.95 -4.87 7.58
CA TYR A 13 -0.29 -4.08 7.51
C TYR A 13 -0.06 -2.79 6.76
N ILE A 14 -0.77 -2.60 5.65
CA ILE A 14 -0.60 -1.49 4.72
C ILE A 14 -1.87 -0.63 4.74
N ALA A 15 -1.75 0.62 5.20
CA ALA A 15 -2.85 1.58 5.19
C ALA A 15 -3.06 2.09 3.75
N HIS A 16 -4.19 1.76 3.14
CA HIS A 16 -4.55 2.21 1.79
C HIS A 16 -4.71 3.73 1.79
N ARG A 17 -3.86 4.44 1.03
CA ARG A 17 -3.80 5.93 0.97
C ARG A 17 -3.69 6.62 2.33
N GLY A 18 -3.14 5.91 3.33
CA GLY A 18 -3.04 6.38 4.71
C GLY A 18 -4.24 6.07 5.61
N ASN A 19 -5.30 5.46 5.09
CA ASN A 19 -6.50 5.11 5.85
C ASN A 19 -6.22 3.96 6.83
N THR A 20 -6.71 4.09 8.06
CA THR A 20 -6.57 3.04 9.09
C THR A 20 -7.90 2.60 9.70
N GLU A 21 -8.91 3.48 9.70
CA GLU A 21 -10.21 3.28 10.33
C GLU A 21 -11.40 3.50 9.38
N GLY A 22 -11.13 3.53 8.07
CA GLY A 22 -12.09 3.71 6.99
C GLY A 22 -11.67 4.80 5.99
N PRO A 23 -12.38 4.91 4.86
CA PRO A 23 -12.15 5.95 3.85
C PRO A 23 -12.18 7.36 4.43
N SER A 24 -11.36 8.25 3.88
CA SER A 24 -11.18 9.61 4.38
C SER A 24 -11.00 10.60 3.21
N GLU A 25 -11.41 11.85 3.41
CA GLU A 25 -11.08 12.96 2.50
C GLU A 25 -9.59 13.33 2.52
N MET A 26 -8.84 12.79 3.51
CA MET A 26 -7.41 12.97 3.67
C MET A 26 -6.57 11.94 2.92
N GLU A 27 -7.16 11.11 2.08
CA GLU A 27 -6.44 10.12 1.27
C GLU A 27 -5.27 10.74 0.51
N ASN A 28 -4.11 10.08 0.55
CA ASN A 28 -2.86 10.57 -0.04
C ASN A 28 -2.31 11.90 0.56
N HIS A 29 -2.95 12.48 1.57
CA HIS A 29 -2.43 13.68 2.21
C HIS A 29 -1.15 13.36 3.02
N PRO A 30 -0.06 14.14 2.92
CA PRO A 30 1.19 13.88 3.63
C PRO A 30 1.06 13.67 5.14
N ASP A 31 0.22 14.46 5.82
CA ASP A 31 -0.01 14.31 7.26
C ASP A 31 -0.77 13.03 7.61
N HIS A 32 -1.69 12.61 6.74
CA HIS A 32 -2.42 11.36 6.91
C HIS A 32 -1.51 10.14 6.77
N ILE A 33 -0.63 10.18 5.78
CA ILE A 33 0.44 9.19 5.58
C ILE A 33 1.38 9.14 6.79
N ALA A 34 1.85 10.29 7.25
CA ALA A 34 2.75 10.38 8.40
C ALA A 34 2.11 9.80 9.67
N LYS A 35 0.83 10.08 9.92
CA LYS A 35 0.08 9.52 11.04
C LYS A 35 0.00 7.99 11.00
N ALA A 36 -0.28 7.41 9.83
CA ALA A 36 -0.32 5.95 9.67
C ALA A 36 1.07 5.31 9.90
N LEU A 37 2.13 5.92 9.36
CA LEU A 37 3.51 5.48 9.61
C LEU A 37 3.89 5.53 11.09
N ASP A 38 3.51 6.60 11.81
CA ASP A 38 3.79 6.75 13.24
C ASP A 38 3.04 5.71 14.08
N GLN A 39 1.89 5.23 13.61
CA GLN A 39 1.13 4.12 14.21
C GLN A 39 1.72 2.74 13.89
N GLY A 40 2.79 2.67 13.08
CA GLY A 40 3.51 1.45 12.74
C GLY A 40 2.90 0.65 11.59
N TYR A 41 2.12 1.30 10.73
CA TYR A 41 1.67 0.73 9.46
C TYR A 41 2.65 1.05 8.34
N ASP A 42 2.73 0.19 7.34
CA ASP A 42 3.14 0.59 6.02
C ASP A 42 2.00 1.38 5.37
N VAL A 43 2.28 2.13 4.31
CA VAL A 43 1.27 2.95 3.64
C VAL A 43 1.38 2.78 2.13
N GLU A 44 0.27 2.47 1.48
CA GLU A 44 0.14 2.57 0.03
C GLU A 44 -0.22 4.01 -0.34
N VAL A 45 0.40 4.54 -1.40
CA VAL A 45 0.17 5.87 -1.92
C VAL A 45 0.09 5.86 -3.44
N ASP A 46 -0.82 6.66 -4.00
CA ASP A 46 -0.92 6.88 -5.44
C ASP A 46 0.06 7.97 -5.86
N VAL A 47 0.94 7.69 -6.81
CA VAL A 47 1.98 8.62 -7.27
C VAL A 47 1.89 8.88 -8.76
N ARG A 48 2.08 10.15 -9.15
CA ARG A 48 2.12 10.64 -10.53
C ARG A 48 3.33 11.55 -10.74
N ILE A 49 3.84 11.58 -11.95
CA ILE A 49 4.78 12.62 -12.38
C ILE A 49 4.11 13.47 -13.46
N ILE A 50 4.10 14.78 -13.27
CA ILE A 50 3.58 15.77 -14.21
C ILE A 50 4.66 16.82 -14.41
N ASP A 51 5.06 17.05 -15.66
CA ASP A 51 6.11 18.02 -16.03
C ASP A 51 7.42 17.85 -15.23
N GLY A 52 7.77 16.60 -14.90
CA GLY A 52 8.99 16.23 -14.16
C GLY A 52 8.88 16.34 -12.64
N GLU A 53 7.74 16.75 -12.10
CA GLU A 53 7.49 16.85 -10.67
C GLU A 53 6.58 15.72 -10.18
N MET A 54 6.88 15.17 -8.99
CA MET A 54 6.15 14.05 -8.40
C MET A 54 5.04 14.53 -7.47
N PHE A 55 3.83 14.00 -7.67
CA PHE A 55 2.64 14.30 -6.89
C PHE A 55 2.00 13.04 -6.35
N LEU A 56 1.33 13.16 -5.19
CA LEU A 56 0.39 12.18 -4.66
C LEU A 56 -1.02 12.51 -5.16
N GLY A 57 -1.81 11.47 -5.43
CA GLY A 57 -3.21 11.60 -5.80
C GLY A 57 -3.68 10.51 -6.76
N HIS A 58 -4.86 9.93 -6.49
CA HIS A 58 -5.41 8.82 -7.27
C HIS A 58 -5.86 9.25 -8.68
N ASP A 59 -6.77 10.20 -8.79
CA ASP A 59 -7.35 10.62 -10.07
C ASP A 59 -6.62 11.80 -10.71
N LYS A 60 -5.99 12.63 -9.89
CA LYS A 60 -5.30 13.85 -10.29
C LYS A 60 -4.15 14.15 -9.32
N PRO A 61 -3.16 14.97 -9.72
CA PRO A 61 -2.15 15.46 -8.78
C PRO A 61 -2.82 16.34 -7.70
N GLN A 62 -2.55 16.03 -6.43
CA GLN A 62 -3.14 16.73 -5.29
C GLN A 62 -2.11 17.31 -4.34
N TYR A 63 -1.06 16.56 -4.02
CA TYR A 63 -0.06 16.94 -3.02
C TYR A 63 1.35 16.70 -3.54
N GLU A 64 2.28 17.57 -3.21
CA GLU A 64 3.70 17.35 -3.48
C GLU A 64 4.27 16.22 -2.62
N VAL A 65 5.19 15.45 -3.18
CA VAL A 65 5.87 14.37 -2.47
C VAL A 65 7.06 14.91 -1.70
N SER A 66 7.07 14.74 -0.37
CA SER A 66 8.22 15.09 0.45
C SER A 66 9.34 14.06 0.32
N GLN A 67 10.59 14.52 0.53
CA GLN A 67 11.76 13.64 0.60
C GLN A 67 11.60 12.53 1.65
N LYS A 68 10.96 12.84 2.77
CA LYS A 68 10.70 11.86 3.84
C LYS A 68 9.82 10.70 3.35
N ILE A 69 8.77 11.01 2.59
CA ILE A 69 7.90 9.98 1.97
C ILE A 69 8.69 9.20 0.92
N LEU A 70 9.35 9.90 0.00
CA LEU A 70 10.10 9.29 -1.11
C LEU A 70 11.21 8.34 -0.64
N MET A 71 11.81 8.58 0.52
CA MET A 71 12.91 7.76 1.04
C MET A 71 12.47 6.67 2.04
N SER A 72 11.18 6.53 2.30
CA SER A 72 10.66 5.56 3.26
C SER A 72 10.47 4.18 2.62
N SER A 73 11.11 3.17 3.20
CA SER A 73 10.92 1.75 2.82
C SER A 73 9.56 1.18 3.23
N HIS A 74 8.79 1.93 4.01
CA HIS A 74 7.44 1.59 4.47
C HIS A 74 6.34 2.14 3.55
N ILE A 75 6.70 2.77 2.45
CA ILE A 75 5.76 3.26 1.44
C ILE A 75 5.70 2.29 0.26
N TRP A 76 4.48 2.01 -0.18
CA TRP A 76 4.16 1.23 -1.37
C TRP A 76 3.61 2.17 -2.43
N PHE A 77 4.43 2.48 -3.44
CA PHE A 77 4.09 3.45 -4.47
C PHE A 77 3.30 2.79 -5.60
N HIS A 78 2.01 3.11 -5.67
CA HIS A 78 1.15 2.77 -6.78
C HIS A 78 1.32 3.81 -7.88
N CYS A 79 2.06 3.48 -8.93
CA CYS A 79 2.29 4.37 -10.05
C CYS A 79 1.01 4.54 -10.89
N LYS A 80 0.58 5.79 -11.09
CA LYS A 80 -0.68 6.11 -11.77
C LYS A 80 -0.49 6.69 -13.18
N ASN A 81 0.73 6.93 -13.62
CA ASN A 81 1.07 7.23 -15.00
C ASN A 81 2.44 6.63 -15.37
N ILE A 82 2.69 6.53 -16.67
CA ILE A 82 3.90 5.86 -17.18
C ILE A 82 5.18 6.60 -16.75
N GLU A 83 5.12 7.90 -16.62
CA GLU A 83 6.24 8.73 -16.19
C GLU A 83 6.65 8.40 -14.76
N ALA A 84 5.68 8.17 -13.86
CA ALA A 84 5.96 7.73 -12.49
C ALA A 84 6.59 6.33 -12.48
N LEU A 85 6.05 5.39 -13.25
CA LEU A 85 6.59 4.04 -13.34
C LEU A 85 8.03 4.04 -13.87
N GLN A 86 8.31 4.80 -14.94
CA GLN A 86 9.64 4.95 -15.50
C GLN A 86 10.61 5.56 -14.48
N TYR A 87 10.20 6.65 -13.81
CA TYR A 87 11.02 7.32 -12.80
C TYR A 87 11.39 6.39 -11.64
N MET A 88 10.42 5.63 -11.13
CA MET A 88 10.66 4.67 -10.04
C MET A 88 11.63 3.58 -10.48
N THR A 89 11.48 3.07 -11.70
CA THR A 89 12.35 2.04 -12.28
C THR A 89 13.79 2.55 -12.46
N ASP A 90 13.97 3.76 -12.98
CA ASP A 90 15.27 4.33 -13.26
C ASP A 90 16.05 4.72 -11.99
N ASN A 91 15.35 5.16 -10.96
CA ASN A 91 16.00 5.74 -9.78
C ASN A 91 16.07 4.80 -8.57
N PHE A 92 15.17 3.83 -8.44
CA PHE A 92 15.08 3.03 -7.23
C PHE A 92 15.22 1.52 -7.44
N GLY A 93 15.07 1.01 -8.66
CA GLY A 93 15.30 -0.40 -9.00
C GLY A 93 14.60 -1.38 -8.04
N SER A 94 15.18 -2.58 -7.87
CA SER A 94 14.60 -3.65 -7.07
C SER A 94 14.83 -3.53 -5.55
N ASN A 95 15.71 -2.64 -5.08
CA ASN A 95 16.31 -2.84 -3.75
C ASN A 95 15.92 -1.86 -2.65
N ARG A 96 15.24 -0.77 -2.95
CA ARG A 96 15.06 0.29 -1.96
C ARG A 96 13.61 0.59 -1.60
N LEU A 97 12.77 0.87 -2.59
CA LEU A 97 11.37 1.24 -2.40
C LEU A 97 10.45 0.14 -2.92
N ASN A 98 9.23 0.09 -2.44
CA ASN A 98 8.19 -0.76 -3.01
C ASN A 98 7.40 0.07 -4.01
N TYR A 99 7.32 -0.36 -5.26
CA TYR A 99 6.48 0.28 -6.27
C TYR A 99 5.87 -0.76 -7.20
N PHE A 100 4.78 -0.41 -7.83
CA PHE A 100 4.06 -1.27 -8.75
C PHE A 100 3.13 -0.45 -9.66
N TRP A 101 2.71 -1.08 -10.74
CA TRP A 101 1.60 -0.64 -11.58
C TRP A 101 0.43 -1.59 -11.38
N HIS A 102 -0.78 -1.06 -11.23
CA HIS A 102 -2.01 -1.84 -11.19
C HIS A 102 -3.16 -1.01 -11.76
N ASP A 103 -4.01 -1.65 -12.54
CA ASP A 103 -5.21 -1.03 -13.12
C ASP A 103 -6.43 -1.96 -12.90
N THR A 104 -6.70 -2.86 -13.84
CA THR A 104 -7.84 -3.80 -13.78
C THR A 104 -7.40 -5.26 -13.65
N ASP A 105 -6.14 -5.48 -13.37
CA ASP A 105 -5.55 -6.81 -13.26
C ASP A 105 -6.00 -7.52 -11.99
N ASP A 106 -6.23 -8.83 -12.07
CA ASP A 106 -6.49 -9.68 -10.91
C ASP A 106 -5.25 -9.79 -10.01
N TYR A 107 -4.07 -9.79 -10.65
CA TYR A 107 -2.77 -9.88 -10.00
C TYR A 107 -1.76 -8.98 -10.68
N THR A 108 -0.92 -8.32 -9.90
CA THR A 108 0.27 -7.63 -10.42
C THR A 108 1.49 -7.94 -9.57
N LEU A 109 2.65 -8.03 -10.22
CA LEU A 109 3.91 -8.25 -9.53
C LEU A 109 4.52 -6.89 -9.15
N THR A 110 4.84 -6.69 -7.88
CA THR A 110 5.59 -5.52 -7.44
C THR A 110 7.08 -5.66 -7.81
N ASN A 111 7.83 -4.56 -7.80
CA ASN A 111 9.27 -4.57 -8.05
C ASN A 111 10.07 -5.48 -7.11
N LYS A 112 9.52 -5.80 -5.92
CA LYS A 112 10.12 -6.71 -4.94
C LYS A 112 9.49 -8.11 -4.96
N GLU A 113 8.82 -8.45 -6.05
CA GLU A 113 8.25 -9.78 -6.29
C GLU A 113 7.14 -10.19 -5.29
N PHE A 114 6.44 -9.23 -4.69
CA PHE A 114 5.17 -9.48 -4.01
C PHE A 114 4.04 -9.45 -5.02
N ILE A 115 2.99 -10.22 -4.74
CA ILE A 115 1.82 -10.31 -5.62
C ILE A 115 0.71 -9.41 -5.06
N TRP A 116 0.52 -8.25 -5.66
CA TRP A 116 -0.59 -7.34 -5.36
C TRP A 116 -1.89 -7.96 -5.89
N THR A 117 -2.73 -8.47 -4.99
CA THR A 117 -3.87 -9.32 -5.35
C THR A 117 -5.18 -8.53 -5.21
N ALA A 118 -5.90 -8.38 -6.32
CA ALA A 118 -7.18 -7.69 -6.35
C ALA A 118 -8.23 -8.33 -5.41
N PRO A 119 -9.24 -7.56 -4.96
CA PRO A 119 -10.25 -8.06 -4.01
C PRO A 119 -10.93 -9.34 -4.49
N GLY A 120 -10.96 -10.36 -3.64
CA GLY A 120 -11.66 -11.62 -3.89
C GLY A 120 -10.90 -12.68 -4.67
N PHE A 121 -9.68 -12.40 -5.12
CA PHE A 121 -8.86 -13.37 -5.85
C PHE A 121 -8.01 -14.24 -4.91
N GLU A 122 -7.55 -15.38 -5.44
CA GLU A 122 -6.81 -16.38 -4.68
C GLU A 122 -5.48 -15.83 -4.14
N LEU A 123 -5.16 -16.16 -2.89
CA LEU A 123 -3.98 -15.68 -2.20
C LEU A 123 -2.88 -16.75 -2.14
N THR A 124 -1.64 -16.29 -2.17
CA THR A 124 -0.45 -17.08 -1.86
C THR A 124 0.29 -16.48 -0.66
N GLU A 125 1.32 -17.15 -0.18
CA GLU A 125 2.18 -16.63 0.91
C GLU A 125 2.94 -15.35 0.52
N ARG A 126 3.02 -15.02 -0.78
CA ARG A 126 3.62 -13.78 -1.30
C ARG A 126 2.61 -12.69 -1.65
N SER A 127 1.33 -12.97 -1.45
CA SER A 127 0.26 -12.02 -1.77
C SER A 127 0.17 -10.88 -0.77
N ILE A 128 -0.08 -9.69 -1.29
CA ILE A 128 -0.73 -8.59 -0.58
C ILE A 128 -2.22 -8.69 -0.87
N MET A 129 -3.01 -8.97 0.15
CA MET A 129 -4.47 -9.01 0.06
C MET A 129 -5.00 -7.58 0.05
N VAL A 130 -5.59 -7.16 -1.08
CA VAL A 130 -6.01 -5.77 -1.28
C VAL A 130 -7.51 -5.62 -1.06
N MET A 131 -7.90 -4.65 -0.24
CA MET A 131 -9.28 -4.20 -0.02
C MET A 131 -10.27 -5.36 0.20
N PRO A 132 -10.04 -6.27 1.16
CA PRO A 132 -10.95 -7.40 1.41
C PRO A 132 -12.38 -6.97 1.71
N GLU A 133 -12.56 -5.77 2.26
CA GLU A 133 -13.84 -5.14 2.53
C GLU A 133 -14.71 -4.90 1.30
N LEU A 134 -14.12 -4.89 0.10
CA LEU A 134 -14.84 -4.77 -1.17
C LEU A 134 -15.28 -6.11 -1.75
N ALA A 135 -14.72 -7.22 -1.27
CA ALA A 135 -14.93 -8.54 -1.85
C ALA A 135 -15.97 -9.37 -1.12
N TYR A 136 -16.12 -9.18 0.19
CA TYR A 136 -16.90 -10.09 1.05
C TYR A 136 -17.79 -9.32 2.02
N GLU A 137 -19.02 -9.78 2.20
CA GLU A 137 -19.95 -9.24 3.21
C GLU A 137 -19.39 -9.43 4.63
N ASP A 138 -18.89 -10.63 4.93
CA ASP A 138 -18.21 -10.97 6.20
C ASP A 138 -16.68 -10.88 6.05
N TRP A 139 -16.18 -9.78 5.55
CA TRP A 139 -14.77 -9.61 5.16
C TRP A 139 -13.78 -9.74 6.33
N LEU A 140 -14.11 -9.25 7.52
CA LEU A 140 -13.17 -9.22 8.63
C LEU A 140 -12.79 -10.61 9.15
N PRO A 141 -13.74 -11.52 9.47
CA PRO A 141 -13.42 -12.90 9.85
C PRO A 141 -12.66 -13.67 8.75
N TYR A 142 -12.96 -13.41 7.48
CA TYR A 142 -12.24 -14.00 6.36
C TYR A 142 -10.78 -13.50 6.31
N THR A 143 -10.59 -12.18 6.40
CA THR A 143 -9.27 -11.53 6.36
C THR A 143 -8.37 -11.98 7.52
N VAL A 144 -8.94 -12.11 8.71
CA VAL A 144 -8.20 -12.58 9.91
C VAL A 144 -7.62 -13.98 9.72
N LYS A 145 -8.30 -14.85 8.98
CA LYS A 145 -7.87 -16.24 8.70
C LYS A 145 -6.96 -16.37 7.48
N ALA A 146 -6.88 -15.33 6.65
CA ALA A 146 -6.12 -15.37 5.41
C ALA A 146 -4.62 -15.58 5.66
N LYS A 147 -4.00 -16.43 4.84
CA LYS A 147 -2.57 -16.66 4.81
C LYS A 147 -1.98 -15.90 3.61
N CYS A 148 -1.27 -14.82 3.90
CA CYS A 148 -0.64 -13.96 2.89
C CYS A 148 0.52 -13.21 3.54
N PHE A 149 1.33 -12.51 2.74
CA PHE A 149 2.44 -11.69 3.22
C PHE A 149 1.94 -10.42 3.92
N GLY A 150 0.96 -9.75 3.34
CA GLY A 150 0.46 -8.49 3.86
C GLY A 150 -0.99 -8.22 3.47
N ILE A 151 -1.56 -7.19 4.08
CA ILE A 151 -2.94 -6.77 3.87
C ILE A 151 -2.97 -5.26 3.67
N CYS A 152 -3.50 -4.81 2.53
CA CYS A 152 -3.75 -3.41 2.23
C CYS A 152 -5.25 -3.14 2.32
N SER A 153 -5.66 -2.23 3.20
CA SER A 153 -7.07 -1.95 3.47
C SER A 153 -7.26 -0.56 4.04
N ASP A 154 -8.46 0.00 3.87
CA ASP A 154 -8.89 1.21 4.56
C ASP A 154 -9.09 0.99 6.07
N TYR A 155 -9.20 -0.27 6.50
CA TYR A 155 -9.54 -0.67 7.87
C TYR A 155 -8.43 -1.47 8.57
N VAL A 156 -7.16 -1.24 8.24
CA VAL A 156 -6.02 -2.02 8.75
C VAL A 156 -5.92 -2.06 10.27
N LYS A 157 -6.41 -1.04 10.97
CA LYS A 157 -6.43 -1.01 12.44
C LYS A 157 -7.29 -2.14 12.99
N TYR A 158 -8.52 -2.28 12.50
CA TYR A 158 -9.44 -3.32 12.94
C TYR A 158 -8.92 -4.73 12.60
N ILE A 159 -8.32 -4.89 11.42
CA ILE A 159 -7.72 -6.16 11.02
C ILE A 159 -6.59 -6.55 11.97
N ARG A 160 -5.67 -5.62 12.25
CA ARG A 160 -4.53 -5.85 13.16
C ARG A 160 -4.99 -6.18 14.57
N GLU A 161 -5.95 -5.43 15.10
CA GLU A 161 -6.52 -5.68 16.42
C GLU A 161 -7.16 -7.07 16.52
N GLU A 162 -7.87 -7.51 15.48
CA GLU A 162 -8.55 -8.81 15.48
C GLU A 162 -7.58 -9.99 15.31
N LYS A 163 -6.54 -9.84 14.46
CA LYS A 163 -5.53 -10.90 14.29
C LYS A 163 -4.61 -11.07 15.50
N THR A 164 -4.50 -10.06 16.35
CA THR A 164 -3.59 -10.08 17.52
C THR A 164 -4.28 -10.45 18.85
N LYS A 165 -5.58 -10.73 18.82
CA LYS A 165 -6.33 -11.29 19.96
C LYS A 165 -5.98 -12.76 20.18
#